data_50e1d60d1d11d61b80fa9404ceb88923
#
_entry.id   50e1d60d1d11d61b80fa9404ceb88923
#
_cell.length_a   1.000
_cell.length_b   1.000
_cell.length_c   1.000
_cell.angle_alpha   90.00
_cell.angle_beta   90.00
_cell.angle_gamma   90.00
#
_symmetry.space_group_name_H-M   'P 1'
#
loop_
_entity.id
_entity.type
_entity.pdbx_description
1 polymer ?
#
loop_
_entity_poly.entity_id
_entity_poly.type
_entity_poly.pdbx_seq_one_letter_code
_entity_poly.pdbx_strand_id
1 'polypeptide(L)'
;MFGFTKSSQTPVRGTVADQRRLPWQYLGAEGYDDETGLFYCVSPSGERHLGATFMTTPLLGGGGSVFEKFKAALACPLPAGSFVQVGLLGSPDIEPYLDAYTDGKEQASGLLEKLVRTRVKMFQDAVHKPQFKTNGVLNRDFRLIFTVKIPCSQFPDLEERQWIRSDVTRVME
;
A
#
# COMPACT_ATOMS: atom_id res chain seq x y z
N MET A 1 -3.65 30.70 -4.28
CA MET A 1 -2.20 30.85 -4.54
C MET A 1 -1.50 29.82 -3.68
N PHE A 2 -1.25 28.63 -4.27
CA PHE A 2 -0.72 27.48 -3.53
C PHE A 2 0.79 27.68 -3.34
N GLY A 3 1.22 27.74 -2.09
CA GLY A 3 2.62 27.77 -1.74
C GLY A 3 3.21 26.36 -1.79
N PHE A 4 3.73 25.96 -2.94
CA PHE A 4 4.59 24.77 -3.01
C PHE A 4 5.92 25.11 -2.33
N THR A 5 6.16 24.55 -1.16
CA THR A 5 7.48 24.60 -0.55
C THR A 5 8.39 23.71 -1.40
N LYS A 6 9.21 24.32 -2.26
CA LYS A 6 10.29 23.63 -2.96
C LYS A 6 11.26 23.07 -1.91
N SER A 7 11.21 21.78 -1.68
CA SER A 7 12.32 21.07 -1.05
C SER A 7 13.52 21.14 -2.01
N SER A 8 14.51 21.96 -1.69
CA SER A 8 15.78 22.00 -2.41
C SER A 8 16.60 20.76 -2.05
N GLN A 9 16.31 19.65 -2.67
CA GLN A 9 17.18 18.49 -2.61
C GLN A 9 18.32 18.70 -3.59
N THR A 10 19.50 19.02 -3.06
CA THR A 10 20.76 18.98 -3.79
C THR A 10 20.98 17.55 -4.32
N PRO A 11 21.20 17.35 -5.63
CA PRO A 11 21.46 16.02 -6.14
C PRO A 11 22.76 15.49 -5.53
N VAL A 12 22.65 14.53 -4.65
CA VAL A 12 23.82 13.78 -4.15
C VAL A 12 24.37 12.99 -5.32
N ARG A 13 25.61 13.29 -5.76
CA ARG A 13 26.34 12.46 -6.71
C ARG A 13 26.65 11.11 -6.06
N GLY A 14 25.75 10.15 -6.22
CA GLY A 14 25.96 8.78 -5.79
C GLY A 14 26.82 8.00 -6.77
N THR A 15 27.58 7.04 -6.26
CA THR A 15 28.29 6.03 -7.05
C THR A 15 27.30 5.08 -7.72
N VAL A 16 27.72 4.30 -8.72
CA VAL A 16 26.85 3.33 -9.45
C VAL A 16 26.10 2.37 -8.50
N ALA A 17 26.62 2.12 -7.29
CA ALA A 17 25.95 1.35 -6.25
C ALA A 17 24.71 2.06 -5.65
N ASP A 18 24.67 3.40 -5.65
CA ASP A 18 23.56 4.21 -5.16
C ASP A 18 22.41 4.33 -6.17
N GLN A 19 22.58 3.80 -7.37
CA GLN A 19 21.54 3.76 -8.39
C GLN A 19 20.50 2.67 -8.15
N ARG A 20 20.56 1.94 -7.05
CA ARG A 20 19.39 1.19 -6.54
C ARG A 20 18.32 2.21 -6.15
N ARG A 21 17.48 2.53 -7.12
CA ARG A 21 16.35 3.44 -6.91
C ARG A 21 15.54 2.93 -5.72
N LEU A 22 15.52 3.72 -4.68
CA LEU A 22 14.73 3.40 -3.49
C LEU A 22 13.23 3.48 -3.87
N PRO A 23 12.36 2.66 -3.26
CA PRO A 23 10.94 2.60 -3.64
C PRO A 23 10.25 3.96 -3.76
N TRP A 24 10.60 4.93 -2.93
CA TRP A 24 10.04 6.30 -2.99
C TRP A 24 10.46 7.09 -4.23
N GLN A 25 11.59 6.77 -4.88
CA GLN A 25 12.00 7.41 -6.13
C GLN A 25 11.11 7.00 -7.30
N TYR A 26 10.44 5.83 -7.19
CA TYR A 26 9.43 5.42 -8.17
C TYR A 26 8.07 6.07 -7.92
N LEU A 27 7.81 6.50 -6.69
CA LEU A 27 6.56 7.17 -6.37
C LEU A 27 6.53 8.59 -6.91
N GLY A 28 7.70 9.25 -6.99
CA GLY A 28 7.85 10.59 -7.56
C GLY A 28 6.84 11.60 -7.00
N ALA A 29 6.33 11.37 -5.78
CA ALA A 29 5.35 12.24 -5.16
C ALA A 29 6.03 13.54 -4.74
N GLU A 30 5.63 14.66 -5.37
CA GLU A 30 6.14 15.99 -5.09
C GLU A 30 5.18 16.84 -4.26
N GLY A 31 3.93 16.44 -4.20
CA GLY A 31 2.90 17.16 -3.44
C GLY A 31 1.69 16.29 -3.15
N TYR A 32 0.86 16.79 -2.25
CA TYR A 32 -0.43 16.19 -1.89
C TYR A 32 -1.49 17.28 -1.90
N ASP A 33 -2.65 16.98 -2.46
CA ASP A 33 -3.81 17.86 -2.51
C ASP A 33 -4.84 17.37 -1.49
N ASP A 34 -4.96 18.09 -0.38
CA ASP A 34 -5.87 17.77 0.73
C ASP A 34 -7.34 17.79 0.31
N GLU A 35 -7.69 18.60 -0.71
CA GLU A 35 -9.07 18.76 -1.16
C GLU A 35 -9.57 17.52 -1.92
N THR A 36 -8.73 16.97 -2.80
CA THR A 36 -9.08 15.81 -3.61
C THR A 36 -8.48 14.51 -3.08
N GLY A 37 -7.52 14.57 -2.15
CA GLY A 37 -6.82 13.41 -1.64
C GLY A 37 -5.87 12.76 -2.65
N LEU A 38 -5.40 13.53 -3.65
CA LEU A 38 -4.52 13.04 -4.69
C LEU A 38 -3.07 13.45 -4.45
N PHE A 39 -2.15 12.56 -4.80
CA PHE A 39 -0.71 12.85 -4.86
C PHE A 39 -0.36 13.39 -6.24
N TYR A 40 0.39 14.50 -6.26
CA TYR A 40 1.04 15.00 -7.46
C TYR A 40 2.38 14.31 -7.65
N CYS A 41 2.55 13.64 -8.77
CA CYS A 41 3.73 12.85 -9.07
C CYS A 41 4.40 13.35 -10.34
N VAL A 42 5.73 13.40 -10.33
CA VAL A 42 6.52 13.70 -11.52
C VAL A 42 7.45 12.53 -11.79
N SER A 43 7.37 11.97 -13.01
CA SER A 43 8.26 10.90 -13.43
C SER A 43 9.69 11.45 -13.69
N PRO A 44 10.72 10.60 -13.72
CA PRO A 44 12.07 11.02 -14.13
C PRO A 44 12.14 11.59 -15.55
N SER A 45 11.18 11.27 -16.42
CA SER A 45 11.03 11.83 -17.77
C SER A 45 10.35 13.20 -17.77
N GLY A 46 9.86 13.69 -16.62
CA GLY A 46 9.15 14.97 -16.50
C GLY A 46 7.65 14.88 -16.74
N GLU A 47 7.11 13.69 -16.99
CA GLU A 47 5.67 13.46 -17.13
C GLU A 47 4.99 13.64 -15.77
N ARG A 48 3.83 14.27 -15.76
CA ARG A 48 3.07 14.62 -14.58
C ARG A 48 1.82 13.79 -14.46
N HIS A 49 1.57 13.34 -13.24
CA HIS A 49 0.44 12.49 -12.93
C HIS A 49 -0.18 12.93 -11.59
N LEU A 50 -1.48 12.83 -11.51
CA LEU A 50 -2.20 12.78 -10.24
C LEU A 50 -2.60 11.36 -9.94
N GLY A 51 -2.55 10.96 -8.68
CA GLY A 51 -2.89 9.59 -8.31
C GLY A 51 -3.22 9.41 -6.85
N ALA A 52 -3.76 8.25 -6.52
CA ALA A 52 -3.99 7.84 -5.16
C ALA A 52 -3.52 6.40 -4.92
N THR A 53 -3.26 6.12 -3.65
CA THR A 53 -2.90 4.78 -3.18
C THR A 53 -3.97 4.29 -2.22
N PHE A 54 -4.43 3.08 -2.45
CA PHE A 54 -5.43 2.41 -1.64
C PHE A 54 -4.83 1.15 -1.03
N MET A 55 -5.16 0.88 0.20
CA MET A 55 -4.74 -0.34 0.89
C MET A 55 -5.98 -1.16 1.22
N THR A 56 -5.95 -2.45 0.87
CA THR A 56 -7.05 -3.35 1.19
C THR A 56 -7.04 -3.74 2.67
N THR A 57 -8.17 -4.27 3.13
CA THR A 57 -8.20 -5.10 4.34
C THR A 57 -7.28 -6.32 4.18
N PRO A 58 -6.85 -6.95 5.28
CA PRO A 58 -6.03 -8.15 5.22
C PRO A 58 -6.64 -9.23 4.34
N LEU A 59 -5.79 -9.86 3.52
CA LEU A 59 -6.24 -10.96 2.65
C LEU A 59 -6.28 -12.28 3.43
N LEU A 60 -7.47 -12.80 3.61
CA LEU A 60 -7.70 -14.12 4.23
C LEU A 60 -7.74 -15.27 3.19
N GLY A 61 -7.16 -15.04 2.03
CA GLY A 61 -7.10 -15.99 0.92
C GLY A 61 -7.56 -15.39 -0.40
N GLY A 62 -7.33 -16.11 -1.51
CA GLY A 62 -7.72 -15.71 -2.87
C GLY A 62 -8.84 -16.61 -3.38
N GLY A 63 -10.10 -16.22 -3.21
CA GLY A 63 -11.24 -16.89 -3.85
C GLY A 63 -11.53 -16.31 -5.25
N GLY A 64 -12.39 -16.99 -6.02
CA GLY A 64 -12.80 -16.54 -7.35
C GLY A 64 -13.37 -15.13 -7.36
N SER A 65 -14.07 -14.73 -6.30
CA SER A 65 -14.62 -13.35 -6.16
C SER A 65 -13.52 -12.28 -6.07
N VAL A 66 -12.39 -12.57 -5.44
CA VAL A 66 -11.24 -11.66 -5.39
C VAL A 66 -10.64 -11.49 -6.77
N PHE A 67 -10.49 -12.59 -7.50
CA PHE A 67 -9.97 -12.58 -8.88
C PHE A 67 -10.86 -11.76 -9.82
N GLU A 68 -12.19 -11.91 -9.75
CA GLU A 68 -13.11 -11.14 -10.59
C GLU A 68 -13.08 -9.65 -10.27
N LYS A 69 -12.96 -9.25 -8.99
CA LYS A 69 -12.76 -7.85 -8.61
C LYS A 69 -11.44 -7.29 -9.15
N PHE A 70 -10.36 -8.06 -9.07
CA PHE A 70 -9.08 -7.68 -9.67
C PHE A 70 -9.20 -7.46 -11.18
N LYS A 71 -9.84 -8.39 -11.86
CA LYS A 71 -10.08 -8.31 -13.29
C LYS A 71 -10.90 -7.09 -13.67
N ALA A 72 -11.94 -6.78 -12.90
CA ALA A 72 -12.76 -5.58 -13.09
C ALA A 72 -11.93 -4.29 -12.92
N ALA A 73 -11.14 -4.20 -11.85
CA ALA A 73 -10.27 -3.05 -11.60
C ALA A 73 -9.24 -2.84 -12.72
N LEU A 74 -8.62 -3.91 -13.22
CA LEU A 74 -7.65 -3.83 -14.33
C LEU A 74 -8.31 -3.58 -15.70
N ALA A 75 -9.60 -3.91 -15.87
CA ALA A 75 -10.35 -3.65 -17.08
C ALA A 75 -11.00 -2.26 -17.12
N CYS A 76 -10.89 -1.48 -16.04
CA CYS A 76 -11.42 -0.12 -15.98
C CYS A 76 -10.75 0.75 -17.07
N PRO A 77 -11.55 1.41 -17.94
CA PRO A 77 -10.99 2.28 -18.97
C PRO A 77 -10.38 3.52 -18.32
N LEU A 78 -9.07 3.66 -18.44
CA LEU A 78 -8.32 4.83 -17.98
C LEU A 78 -7.74 5.57 -19.18
N PRO A 79 -7.47 6.88 -19.06
CA PRO A 79 -6.80 7.66 -20.09
C PRO A 79 -5.45 7.06 -20.51
N ALA A 80 -5.07 7.27 -21.76
CA ALA A 80 -3.76 6.83 -22.26
C ALA A 80 -2.63 7.45 -21.40
N GLY A 81 -1.63 6.63 -21.06
CA GLY A 81 -0.52 7.05 -20.18
C GLY A 81 -0.82 6.90 -18.68
N SER A 82 -1.98 6.37 -18.31
CA SER A 82 -2.27 6.01 -16.92
C SER A 82 -1.52 4.76 -16.47
N PHE A 83 -1.24 4.68 -15.18
CA PHE A 83 -0.58 3.54 -14.56
C PHE A 83 -1.43 2.98 -13.43
N VAL A 84 -1.58 1.66 -13.40
CA VAL A 84 -2.10 0.92 -12.26
C VAL A 84 -0.99 0.03 -11.74
N GLN A 85 -0.63 0.23 -10.50
CA GLN A 85 0.38 -0.57 -9.82
C GLN A 85 -0.27 -1.35 -8.69
N VAL A 86 0.03 -2.65 -8.63
CA VAL A 86 -0.43 -3.53 -7.57
C VAL A 86 0.78 -4.03 -6.81
N GLY A 87 0.77 -3.84 -5.50
CA GLY A 87 1.81 -4.32 -4.59
C GLY A 87 1.23 -5.22 -3.52
N LEU A 88 2.01 -6.18 -3.07
CA LEU A 88 1.71 -6.99 -1.89
C LEU A 88 2.61 -6.55 -0.75
N LEU A 89 2.02 -6.00 0.29
CA LEU A 89 2.71 -5.67 1.53
C LEU A 89 2.60 -6.84 2.50
N GLY A 90 3.73 -7.35 2.98
CA GLY A 90 3.79 -8.35 4.05
C GLY A 90 4.38 -7.73 5.32
N SER A 91 3.55 -7.16 6.17
CA SER A 91 3.98 -6.56 7.44
C SER A 91 4.31 -7.63 8.49
N PRO A 92 5.42 -7.49 9.25
CA PRO A 92 5.68 -8.32 10.41
C PRO A 92 4.82 -7.96 11.61
N ASP A 93 4.11 -6.84 11.57
CA ASP A 93 3.24 -6.38 12.64
C ASP A 93 1.93 -7.15 12.63
N ILE A 94 1.82 -8.13 13.51
CA ILE A 94 0.63 -8.97 13.72
C ILE A 94 -0.02 -8.71 15.08
N GLU A 95 0.48 -7.75 15.87
CA GLU A 95 -0.02 -7.46 17.22
C GLU A 95 -1.54 -7.15 17.23
N PRO A 96 -2.12 -6.37 16.29
CA PRO A 96 -3.56 -6.13 16.29
C PRO A 96 -4.41 -7.41 16.21
N TYR A 97 -3.88 -8.46 15.56
CA TYR A 97 -4.57 -9.77 15.49
C TYR A 97 -4.39 -10.56 16.77
N LEU A 98 -3.24 -10.44 17.43
CA LEU A 98 -3.00 -11.08 18.71
C LEU A 98 -3.84 -10.45 19.81
N ASP A 99 -3.98 -9.12 19.81
CA ASP A 99 -4.86 -8.39 20.71
C ASP A 99 -6.30 -8.83 20.53
N ALA A 100 -6.81 -8.84 19.29
CA ALA A 100 -8.16 -9.34 18.97
C ALA A 100 -8.34 -10.82 19.35
N TYR A 101 -7.29 -11.65 19.24
CA TYR A 101 -7.34 -13.05 19.69
C TYR A 101 -7.40 -13.19 21.20
N THR A 102 -6.73 -12.33 21.95
CA THR A 102 -6.70 -12.34 23.42
C THR A 102 -7.88 -11.63 24.05
N ASP A 103 -8.53 -10.73 23.32
CA ASP A 103 -9.71 -10.00 23.77
C ASP A 103 -10.80 -10.96 24.30
N GLY A 104 -11.35 -10.62 25.47
CA GLY A 104 -12.32 -11.45 26.18
C GLY A 104 -11.74 -12.72 26.84
N LYS A 105 -10.42 -12.94 26.78
CA LYS A 105 -9.74 -14.07 27.40
C LYS A 105 -8.81 -13.68 28.56
N GLU A 106 -8.82 -12.40 28.98
CA GLU A 106 -7.97 -11.89 30.07
C GLU A 106 -8.30 -12.55 31.42
N GLN A 107 -9.54 -13.02 31.57
CA GLN A 107 -9.97 -13.72 32.79
C GLN A 107 -9.75 -15.24 32.71
N ALA A 108 -9.15 -15.73 31.62
CA ALA A 108 -8.87 -17.15 31.50
C ALA A 108 -7.89 -17.60 32.60
N SER A 109 -8.17 -18.75 33.18
CA SER A 109 -7.31 -19.33 34.21
C SER A 109 -6.96 -20.78 33.90
N GLY A 110 -5.92 -21.27 34.55
CA GLY A 110 -5.50 -22.66 34.43
C GLY A 110 -5.03 -23.08 33.03
N LEU A 111 -5.64 -24.13 32.48
CA LEU A 111 -5.23 -24.68 31.19
C LEU A 111 -5.50 -23.71 30.04
N LEU A 112 -6.63 -22.98 30.08
CA LEU A 112 -6.99 -22.06 29.01
C LEU A 112 -6.01 -20.89 28.93
N GLU A 113 -5.63 -20.31 30.06
CA GLU A 113 -4.60 -19.26 30.13
C GLU A 113 -3.29 -19.74 29.49
N LYS A 114 -2.84 -20.94 29.88
CA LYS A 114 -1.61 -21.53 29.33
C LYS A 114 -1.68 -21.74 27.83
N LEU A 115 -2.83 -22.18 27.32
CA LEU A 115 -3.05 -22.37 25.87
C LEU A 115 -3.01 -21.03 25.12
N VAL A 116 -3.67 -20.00 25.63
CA VAL A 116 -3.69 -18.67 25.03
C VAL A 116 -2.25 -18.11 24.95
N ARG A 117 -1.53 -18.09 26.08
CA ARG A 117 -0.13 -17.62 26.14
C ARG A 117 0.79 -18.40 25.18
N THR A 118 0.64 -19.73 25.13
CA THR A 118 1.45 -20.57 24.24
C THR A 118 1.18 -20.25 22.78
N ARG A 119 -0.10 -20.04 22.40
CA ARG A 119 -0.46 -19.66 21.01
C ARG A 119 0.05 -18.28 20.63
N VAL A 120 -0.14 -17.27 21.47
CA VAL A 120 0.40 -15.92 21.24
C VAL A 120 1.90 -15.98 20.98
N LYS A 121 2.65 -16.64 21.89
CA LYS A 121 4.09 -16.80 21.70
C LYS A 121 4.45 -17.53 20.42
N MET A 122 3.72 -18.59 20.08
CA MET A 122 3.95 -19.34 18.83
C MET A 122 3.77 -18.44 17.60
N PHE A 123 2.73 -17.59 17.57
CA PHE A 123 2.52 -16.67 16.45
C PHE A 123 3.57 -15.56 16.40
N GLN A 124 3.98 -15.00 17.55
CA GLN A 124 5.05 -14.01 17.63
C GLN A 124 6.39 -14.61 17.15
N ASP A 125 6.75 -15.81 17.60
CA ASP A 125 7.96 -16.50 17.14
C ASP A 125 7.91 -16.76 15.63
N ALA A 126 6.73 -17.04 15.07
CA ALA A 126 6.53 -17.34 13.65
C ALA A 126 6.68 -16.10 12.73
N VAL A 127 6.71 -14.90 13.28
CA VAL A 127 7.09 -13.69 12.54
C VAL A 127 8.56 -13.71 12.14
N HIS A 128 9.41 -14.31 12.95
CA HIS A 128 10.87 -14.31 12.75
C HIS A 128 11.43 -15.67 12.32
N LYS A 129 10.72 -16.74 12.66
CA LYS A 129 11.16 -18.12 12.39
C LYS A 129 10.03 -18.91 11.75
N PRO A 130 10.26 -19.64 10.65
CA PRO A 130 9.25 -20.49 10.07
C PRO A 130 8.69 -21.49 11.08
N GLN A 131 7.37 -21.61 11.15
CA GLN A 131 6.72 -22.61 12.00
C GLN A 131 7.03 -24.05 11.57
N PHE A 132 7.17 -24.22 10.25
CA PHE A 132 7.47 -25.53 9.65
C PHE A 132 8.82 -25.45 8.92
N LYS A 133 9.71 -26.39 9.23
CA LYS A 133 11.04 -26.45 8.61
C LYS A 133 10.99 -26.65 7.08
N THR A 134 9.87 -27.16 6.57
CA THR A 134 9.71 -27.56 5.16
C THR A 134 9.30 -26.42 4.22
N ASN A 135 8.61 -25.37 4.71
CA ASN A 135 8.00 -24.37 3.82
C ASN A 135 8.57 -22.94 3.95
N GLY A 136 9.38 -22.67 4.96
CA GLY A 136 9.97 -21.33 5.14
C GLY A 136 8.95 -20.18 5.33
N VAL A 137 7.65 -20.48 5.55
CA VAL A 137 6.59 -19.50 5.64
C VAL A 137 6.64 -18.78 6.99
N LEU A 138 6.68 -17.46 6.92
CA LEU A 138 6.60 -16.58 8.09
C LEU A 138 5.19 -16.02 8.23
N ASN A 139 4.78 -15.77 9.47
CA ASN A 139 3.53 -15.05 9.72
C ASN A 139 3.69 -13.59 9.32
N ARG A 140 2.76 -13.09 8.51
CA ARG A 140 2.72 -11.71 8.03
C ARG A 140 1.27 -11.24 7.91
N ASP A 141 1.05 -9.97 8.16
CA ASP A 141 -0.16 -9.28 7.72
C ASP A 141 0.01 -8.93 6.24
N PHE A 142 -0.72 -9.63 5.37
CA PHE A 142 -0.68 -9.40 3.93
C PHE A 142 -1.79 -8.47 3.49
N ARG A 143 -1.42 -7.35 2.87
CA ARG A 143 -2.35 -6.38 2.29
C ARG A 143 -1.97 -6.10 0.86
N LEU A 144 -2.96 -5.94 0.01
CA LEU A 144 -2.73 -5.40 -1.32
C LEU A 144 -2.74 -3.87 -1.27
N ILE A 145 -1.82 -3.31 -2.02
CA ILE A 145 -1.72 -1.87 -2.24
C ILE A 145 -1.97 -1.63 -3.73
N PHE A 146 -2.98 -0.82 -4.02
CA PHE A 146 -3.27 -0.34 -5.36
C PHE A 146 -2.86 1.12 -5.46
N THR A 147 -2.06 1.44 -6.46
CA THR A 147 -1.75 2.82 -6.80
C THR A 147 -2.21 3.08 -8.23
N VAL A 148 -3.06 4.07 -8.39
CA VAL A 148 -3.55 4.53 -9.70
C VAL A 148 -2.98 5.91 -9.95
N LYS A 149 -2.37 6.12 -11.12
CA LYS A 149 -1.82 7.41 -11.56
C LYS A 149 -2.37 7.74 -12.94
N ILE A 150 -2.90 8.93 -13.10
CA ILE A 150 -3.49 9.43 -14.34
C ILE A 150 -2.70 10.66 -14.79
N PRO A 151 -2.33 10.77 -16.09
CA PRO A 151 -1.64 11.95 -16.60
C PRO A 151 -2.45 13.21 -16.33
N CYS A 152 -1.76 14.30 -16.00
CA CYS A 152 -2.39 15.59 -15.78
C CYS A 152 -1.60 16.73 -16.44
N SER A 153 -2.23 17.88 -16.54
CA SER A 153 -1.58 19.11 -17.02
C SER A 153 -0.46 19.57 -16.07
N GLN A 154 0.34 20.53 -16.51
CA GLN A 154 1.43 21.09 -15.70
C GLN A 154 0.92 21.75 -14.41
N PHE A 155 -0.22 22.37 -14.48
CA PHE A 155 -0.88 23.06 -13.36
C PHE A 155 -2.36 22.66 -13.40
N PRO A 156 -2.71 21.46 -12.88
CA PRO A 156 -4.08 20.97 -12.93
C PRO A 156 -4.98 21.89 -12.10
N ASP A 157 -6.06 22.38 -12.73
CA ASP A 157 -7.09 23.15 -12.05
C ASP A 157 -7.98 22.24 -11.18
N LEU A 158 -8.94 22.83 -10.47
CA LEU A 158 -9.80 22.07 -9.58
C LEU A 158 -10.69 21.07 -10.33
N GLU A 159 -11.18 21.47 -11.50
CA GLU A 159 -12.05 20.63 -12.32
C GLU A 159 -11.31 19.40 -12.83
N GLU A 160 -10.09 19.56 -13.36
CA GLU A 160 -9.22 18.46 -13.79
C GLU A 160 -8.91 17.51 -12.62
N ARG A 161 -8.61 18.06 -11.42
CA ARG A 161 -8.34 17.26 -10.23
C ARG A 161 -9.55 16.45 -9.77
N GLN A 162 -10.74 17.04 -9.77
CA GLN A 162 -11.98 16.37 -9.41
C GLN A 162 -12.34 15.27 -10.40
N TRP A 163 -12.16 15.52 -11.68
CA TRP A 163 -12.34 14.52 -12.72
C TRP A 163 -11.40 13.33 -12.53
N ILE A 164 -10.10 13.58 -12.34
CA ILE A 164 -9.11 12.54 -12.06
C ILE A 164 -9.47 11.77 -10.78
N ARG A 165 -9.93 12.45 -9.73
CA ARG A 165 -10.39 11.82 -8.51
C ARG A 165 -11.53 10.84 -8.76
N SER A 166 -12.48 11.22 -9.58
CA SER A 166 -13.60 10.35 -9.99
C SER A 166 -13.11 9.09 -10.70
N ASP A 167 -12.21 9.25 -11.67
CA ASP A 167 -11.64 8.12 -12.42
C ASP A 167 -10.82 7.17 -11.54
N VAL A 168 -10.00 7.70 -10.63
CA VAL A 168 -9.24 6.91 -9.66
C VAL A 168 -10.17 6.14 -8.73
N THR A 169 -11.26 6.74 -8.26
CA THR A 169 -12.24 6.08 -7.37
C THR A 169 -12.97 4.95 -8.09
N ARG A 170 -13.35 5.16 -9.34
CA ARG A 170 -14.03 4.15 -10.17
C ARG A 170 -13.24 2.84 -10.33
N VAL A 171 -11.91 2.89 -10.30
CA VAL A 171 -11.06 1.68 -10.34
C VAL A 171 -11.24 0.83 -9.09
N MET A 172 -11.69 1.43 -7.97
CA MET A 172 -11.79 0.78 -6.66
C MET A 172 -13.21 0.30 -6.31
N GLU A 173 -14.22 0.69 -7.07
CA GLU A 173 -15.60 0.22 -6.96
C GLU A 173 -15.81 -1.12 -7.70
#